data_7c6926f860f852838be4adcf21e1d7de
#
_entry.id   7c6926f860f852838be4adcf21e1d7de
#
_cell.length_a   1.000
_cell.length_b   1.000
_cell.length_c   1.000
_cell.angle_alpha   90.00
_cell.angle_beta   90.00
_cell.angle_gamma   90.00
#
_symmetry.space_group_name_H-M   'P 1'
#
loop_
_entity.id
_entity.type
_entity.pdbx_description
1 polymer ?
#
loop_
_entity_poly.entity_id
_entity_poly.type
_entity_poly.pdbx_seq_one_letter_code
_entity_poly.pdbx_strand_id
1 'polypeptide(L)'
;MENYKVCILAAGVSSKIGEASKYINSSILPVNFKAIISYIVEKFPKEMEIVIALGHKKETVKDYLSIAHPERKFTFVEVDKYLGPGAGPGYSLLQCKNHLQCPFIFFSSDTLVIEDIPPPNENWFGISPVKETEPYCTVKIKNNIIYQLDVKIKTDNKFAFIGLAGVKDYITFFDALERDKEIIHGEIQVTNGFKKLIEKKLVPIGFTWFDTGNLKNYTETDKSFSGDNKKFDFSKWNEFLYFVNGRVIKFFADENNTRKRVERATYLKGLCPTIEAYKGNFYSYKKVDGQTLYNSLNSEVFRNLLYWSKDVLWTK
;
A
#
# COMPACT_ATOMS: atom_id res chain seq x y z
N MET A 1 -23.90 -10.00 7.66
CA MET A 1 -22.74 -9.39 6.97
C MET A 1 -22.41 -10.29 5.80
N GLU A 2 -22.30 -9.73 4.60
CA GLU A 2 -21.91 -10.52 3.43
C GLU A 2 -20.52 -11.11 3.64
N ASN A 3 -20.38 -12.40 3.40
CA ASN A 3 -19.15 -13.13 3.68
C ASN A 3 -18.19 -12.99 2.48
N TYR A 4 -17.42 -11.92 2.44
CA TYR A 4 -16.37 -11.73 1.44
C TYR A 4 -15.03 -11.37 2.11
N LYS A 5 -13.94 -11.48 1.37
CA LYS A 5 -12.59 -11.13 1.81
C LYS A 5 -11.98 -10.07 0.92
N VAL A 6 -10.89 -9.49 1.39
CA VAL A 6 -10.06 -8.55 0.60
C VAL A 6 -8.72 -9.22 0.33
N CYS A 7 -8.23 -9.10 -0.91
CA CYS A 7 -6.90 -9.57 -1.29
C CYS A 7 -6.05 -8.40 -1.78
N ILE A 8 -4.94 -8.13 -1.11
CA ILE A 8 -3.97 -7.09 -1.49
C ILE A 8 -2.72 -7.76 -2.06
N LEU A 9 -2.30 -7.36 -3.27
CA LEU A 9 -1.08 -7.87 -3.86
C LEU A 9 0.09 -6.93 -3.58
N ALA A 10 0.99 -7.35 -2.70
CA ALA A 10 2.19 -6.62 -2.28
C ALA A 10 3.48 -7.45 -2.47
N ALA A 11 3.51 -8.36 -3.45
CA ALA A 11 4.66 -9.24 -3.67
C ALA A 11 5.75 -8.63 -4.57
N GLY A 12 5.41 -7.69 -5.43
CA GLY A 12 6.30 -7.17 -6.49
C GLY A 12 7.51 -6.39 -5.98
N VAL A 13 8.55 -6.30 -6.82
CA VAL A 13 9.80 -5.56 -6.54
C VAL A 13 9.62 -4.05 -6.73
N SER A 14 8.65 -3.62 -7.55
CA SER A 14 8.37 -2.20 -7.86
C SER A 14 9.62 -1.42 -8.32
N SER A 15 10.38 -2.01 -9.25
CA SER A 15 11.65 -1.45 -9.77
C SER A 15 11.52 -0.02 -10.32
N LYS A 16 10.32 0.37 -10.78
CA LYS A 16 10.00 1.71 -11.31
C LYS A 16 9.96 2.81 -10.24
N ILE A 17 10.04 2.45 -8.95
CA ILE A 17 10.12 3.40 -7.81
C ILE A 17 11.58 3.84 -7.56
N GLY A 18 12.57 3.10 -8.06
CA GLY A 18 13.98 3.46 -7.92
C GLY A 18 14.57 3.18 -6.53
N GLU A 19 15.30 4.14 -5.96
CA GLU A 19 16.09 3.95 -4.71
C GLU A 19 15.25 3.43 -3.52
N ALA A 20 14.03 3.89 -3.35
CA ALA A 20 13.18 3.47 -2.22
C ALA A 20 12.92 1.97 -2.20
N SER A 21 12.73 1.34 -3.37
CA SER A 21 12.45 -0.10 -3.48
C SER A 21 13.63 -0.99 -3.03
N LYS A 22 14.84 -0.43 -2.88
CA LYS A 22 15.99 -1.17 -2.35
C LYS A 22 15.86 -1.49 -0.86
N TYR A 23 15.17 -0.65 -0.12
CA TYR A 23 15.12 -0.72 1.34
C TYR A 23 13.80 -1.22 1.88
N ILE A 24 12.70 -0.96 1.16
CA ILE A 24 11.34 -1.19 1.66
C ILE A 24 10.45 -1.70 0.52
N ASN A 25 9.38 -2.42 0.88
CA ASN A 25 8.33 -2.78 -0.08
C ASN A 25 7.53 -1.52 -0.45
N SER A 26 7.18 -1.34 -1.73
CA SER A 26 6.46 -0.15 -2.19
C SER A 26 5.10 0.04 -1.55
N SER A 27 4.43 -1.03 -1.13
CA SER A 27 3.13 -0.95 -0.45
C SER A 27 3.17 -0.17 0.86
N ILE A 28 4.34 -0.06 1.48
CA ILE A 28 4.55 0.69 2.72
C ILE A 28 5.33 2.00 2.53
N LEU A 29 5.50 2.46 1.28
CA LEU A 29 5.97 3.82 1.04
C LEU A 29 4.96 4.85 1.60
N PRO A 30 5.43 5.92 2.25
CA PRO A 30 4.54 6.91 2.83
C PRO A 30 3.98 7.86 1.76
N VAL A 31 2.67 8.02 1.74
CA VAL A 31 1.96 9.13 1.09
C VAL A 31 1.43 10.00 2.22
N ASN A 32 1.86 11.25 2.29
CA ASN A 32 1.54 12.19 3.39
C ASN A 32 1.71 11.54 4.79
N PHE A 33 2.88 10.95 5.05
CA PHE A 33 3.22 10.27 6.31
C PHE A 33 2.35 9.05 6.68
N LYS A 34 1.64 8.46 5.74
CA LYS A 34 0.87 7.25 5.95
C LYS A 34 1.18 6.24 4.86
N ALA A 35 1.47 4.99 5.20
CA ALA A 35 1.81 3.97 4.22
C ALA A 35 0.64 3.73 3.24
N ILE A 36 0.95 3.48 1.97
CA ILE A 36 -0.04 3.18 0.93
C ILE A 36 -0.97 2.06 1.39
N ILE A 37 -0.42 0.96 1.93
CA ILE A 37 -1.22 -0.18 2.39
C ILE A 37 -2.17 0.20 3.54
N SER A 38 -1.82 1.18 4.38
CA SER A 38 -2.70 1.65 5.45
C SER A 38 -3.94 2.37 4.91
N TYR A 39 -3.79 3.15 3.82
CA TYR A 39 -4.95 3.74 3.13
C TYR A 39 -5.90 2.68 2.62
N ILE A 40 -5.36 1.58 2.05
CA ILE A 40 -6.17 0.47 1.53
C ILE A 40 -6.86 -0.28 2.68
N VAL A 41 -6.11 -0.68 3.69
CA VAL A 41 -6.60 -1.46 4.84
C VAL A 41 -7.72 -0.71 5.58
N GLU A 42 -7.59 0.60 5.74
CA GLU A 42 -8.57 1.44 6.45
C GLU A 42 -9.89 1.67 5.69
N LYS A 43 -9.94 1.33 4.38
CA LYS A 43 -11.19 1.32 3.60
C LYS A 43 -12.17 0.24 4.04
N PHE A 44 -11.71 -0.75 4.80
CA PHE A 44 -12.51 -1.92 5.18
C PHE A 44 -12.73 -1.97 6.70
N PRO A 45 -13.85 -2.56 7.16
CA PRO A 45 -14.10 -2.80 8.58
C PRO A 45 -12.94 -3.53 9.27
N LYS A 46 -12.73 -3.29 10.56
CA LYS A 46 -11.60 -3.88 11.31
C LYS A 46 -11.66 -5.41 11.40
N GLU A 47 -12.85 -5.94 11.40
CA GLU A 47 -13.16 -7.37 11.48
C GLU A 47 -12.98 -8.10 10.13
N MET A 48 -12.85 -7.35 9.03
CA MET A 48 -12.65 -7.90 7.71
C MET A 48 -11.31 -8.66 7.64
N GLU A 49 -11.35 -9.90 7.22
CA GLU A 49 -10.13 -10.65 6.92
C GLU A 49 -9.49 -10.14 5.63
N ILE A 50 -8.22 -9.76 5.73
CA ILE A 50 -7.43 -9.26 4.61
C ILE A 50 -6.32 -10.27 4.30
N VAL A 51 -6.36 -10.84 3.11
CA VAL A 51 -5.32 -11.71 2.55
C VAL A 51 -4.29 -10.83 1.85
N ILE A 52 -3.02 -10.99 2.16
CA ILE A 52 -1.94 -10.18 1.58
C ILE A 52 -0.90 -11.10 0.94
N ALA A 53 -0.76 -11.00 -0.38
CA ALA A 53 0.31 -11.67 -1.11
C ALA A 53 1.63 -10.92 -0.92
N LEU A 54 2.66 -11.58 -0.40
CA LEU A 54 3.94 -11.01 -0.04
C LEU A 54 5.09 -11.71 -0.77
N GLY A 55 6.07 -10.93 -1.24
CA GLY A 55 7.29 -11.45 -1.89
C GLY A 55 8.50 -10.59 -1.51
N HIS A 56 8.80 -9.58 -2.33
CA HIS A 56 9.92 -8.67 -2.09
C HIS A 56 9.76 -7.93 -0.76
N LYS A 57 10.81 -7.97 0.09
CA LYS A 57 10.82 -7.29 1.41
C LYS A 57 9.58 -7.63 2.27
N LYS A 58 9.11 -8.88 2.20
CA LYS A 58 7.90 -9.36 2.90
C LYS A 58 7.89 -9.05 4.39
N GLU A 59 9.04 -9.18 5.07
CA GLU A 59 9.12 -8.96 6.52
C GLU A 59 8.85 -7.49 6.88
N THR A 60 9.28 -6.54 6.05
CA THR A 60 9.01 -5.11 6.31
C THR A 60 7.50 -4.81 6.27
N VAL A 61 6.73 -5.48 5.42
CA VAL A 61 5.27 -5.32 5.38
C VAL A 61 4.60 -5.94 6.60
N LYS A 62 5.00 -7.17 6.98
CA LYS A 62 4.48 -7.86 8.18
C LYS A 62 4.75 -7.04 9.45
N ASP A 63 5.99 -6.56 9.60
CA ASP A 63 6.41 -5.78 10.77
C ASP A 63 5.65 -4.47 10.86
N TYR A 64 5.57 -3.72 9.75
CA TYR A 64 4.80 -2.48 9.69
C TYR A 64 3.34 -2.71 10.09
N LEU A 65 2.64 -3.65 9.45
CA LEU A 65 1.22 -3.91 9.72
C LEU A 65 0.96 -4.36 11.17
N SER A 66 1.87 -5.14 11.75
CA SER A 66 1.74 -5.57 13.15
C SER A 66 1.84 -4.41 14.15
N ILE A 67 2.54 -3.32 13.80
CA ILE A 67 2.67 -2.11 14.63
C ILE A 67 1.55 -1.11 14.31
N ALA A 68 1.25 -0.91 13.02
CA ALA A 68 0.30 0.09 12.57
C ALA A 68 -1.17 -0.31 12.79
N HIS A 69 -1.48 -1.61 12.65
CA HIS A 69 -2.84 -2.15 12.70
C HIS A 69 -2.91 -3.44 13.54
N PRO A 70 -2.47 -3.42 14.82
CA PRO A 70 -2.40 -4.62 15.65
C PRO A 70 -3.78 -5.25 15.95
N GLU A 71 -4.85 -4.47 15.76
CA GLU A 71 -6.23 -4.89 15.98
C GLU A 71 -6.84 -5.66 14.79
N ARG A 72 -6.14 -5.73 13.64
CA ARG A 72 -6.66 -6.36 12.43
C ARG A 72 -6.14 -7.77 12.22
N LYS A 73 -6.96 -8.57 11.56
CA LYS A 73 -6.59 -9.94 11.15
C LYS A 73 -6.05 -9.94 9.73
N PHE A 74 -4.78 -10.29 9.57
CA PHE A 74 -4.12 -10.48 8.29
C PHE A 74 -3.79 -11.94 8.05
N THR A 75 -4.04 -12.42 6.83
CA THR A 75 -3.56 -13.72 6.33
C THR A 75 -2.46 -13.43 5.32
N PHE A 76 -1.21 -13.71 5.67
CA PHE A 76 -0.07 -13.51 4.79
C PHE A 76 0.18 -14.74 3.94
N VAL A 77 0.24 -14.55 2.62
CA VAL A 77 0.56 -15.59 1.64
C VAL A 77 1.90 -15.26 1.00
N GLU A 78 2.89 -16.11 1.20
CA GLU A 78 4.21 -15.92 0.61
C GLU A 78 4.22 -16.39 -0.84
N VAL A 79 4.58 -15.48 -1.73
CA VAL A 79 4.72 -15.73 -3.16
C VAL A 79 6.17 -16.12 -3.44
N ASP A 80 6.38 -17.35 -3.88
CA ASP A 80 7.70 -17.89 -4.16
C ASP A 80 8.36 -17.29 -5.41
N LYS A 81 7.55 -16.97 -6.44
CA LYS A 81 7.99 -16.40 -7.71
C LYS A 81 7.40 -15.00 -7.93
N TYR A 82 8.06 -13.98 -7.41
CA TYR A 82 7.66 -12.58 -7.58
C TYR A 82 8.55 -11.79 -8.55
N LEU A 83 9.52 -12.44 -9.20
CA LEU A 83 10.43 -11.86 -10.18
C LEU A 83 10.69 -12.85 -11.32
N GLY A 84 10.92 -12.31 -12.53
CA GLY A 84 11.26 -13.09 -13.73
C GLY A 84 10.03 -13.55 -14.52
N PRO A 85 10.26 -14.24 -15.66
CA PRO A 85 9.20 -14.65 -16.57
C PRO A 85 8.15 -15.53 -15.90
N GLY A 86 6.87 -15.21 -16.09
CA GLY A 86 5.74 -15.92 -15.48
C GLY A 86 5.47 -15.58 -14.02
N ALA A 87 6.22 -14.64 -13.41
CA ALA A 87 5.76 -13.92 -12.22
C ALA A 87 4.63 -12.94 -12.59
N GLY A 88 4.20 -12.11 -11.67
CA GLY A 88 3.23 -11.05 -11.93
C GLY A 88 2.00 -11.13 -11.03
N PRO A 89 1.09 -10.17 -11.17
CA PRO A 89 -0.05 -10.06 -10.27
C PRO A 89 -1.02 -11.24 -10.37
N GLY A 90 -1.19 -11.84 -11.55
CA GLY A 90 -2.01 -13.04 -11.73
C GLY A 90 -1.43 -14.25 -11.00
N TYR A 91 -0.12 -14.45 -11.10
CA TYR A 91 0.55 -15.51 -10.35
C TYR A 91 0.43 -15.33 -8.84
N SER A 92 0.67 -14.11 -8.36
CA SER A 92 0.54 -13.77 -6.93
C SER A 92 -0.88 -14.01 -6.41
N LEU A 93 -1.90 -13.69 -7.20
CA LEU A 93 -3.30 -13.92 -6.83
C LEU A 93 -3.65 -15.44 -6.81
N LEU A 94 -3.08 -16.22 -7.71
CA LEU A 94 -3.23 -17.69 -7.70
C LEU A 94 -2.69 -18.32 -6.41
N GLN A 95 -1.59 -17.83 -5.86
CA GLN A 95 -1.08 -18.30 -4.56
C GLN A 95 -2.07 -18.05 -3.42
N CYS A 96 -2.93 -17.03 -3.55
CA CYS A 96 -3.97 -16.70 -2.56
C CYS A 96 -5.26 -17.51 -2.72
N LYS A 97 -5.42 -18.31 -3.79
CA LYS A 97 -6.66 -19.02 -4.15
C LYS A 97 -7.28 -19.77 -2.97
N ASN A 98 -6.50 -20.53 -2.21
CA ASN A 98 -7.01 -21.36 -1.10
C ASN A 98 -7.58 -20.52 0.06
N HIS A 99 -7.20 -19.26 0.18
CA HIS A 99 -7.70 -18.32 1.18
C HIS A 99 -8.89 -17.48 0.67
N LEU A 100 -9.20 -17.56 -0.64
CA LEU A 100 -10.22 -16.75 -1.33
C LEU A 100 -11.34 -17.64 -1.90
N GLN A 101 -11.82 -18.63 -1.13
CA GLN A 101 -12.92 -19.50 -1.51
C GLN A 101 -14.31 -18.90 -1.22
N CYS A 102 -14.45 -17.61 -1.48
CA CYS A 102 -15.67 -16.80 -1.36
C CYS A 102 -15.56 -15.59 -2.30
N PRO A 103 -16.62 -14.82 -2.52
CA PRO A 103 -16.50 -13.52 -3.17
C PRO A 103 -15.40 -12.70 -2.53
N PHE A 104 -14.65 -11.92 -3.32
CA PHE A 104 -13.56 -11.14 -2.79
C PHE A 104 -13.34 -9.82 -3.54
N ILE A 105 -12.70 -8.86 -2.88
CA ILE A 105 -12.19 -7.65 -3.51
C ILE A 105 -10.70 -7.84 -3.76
N PHE A 106 -10.29 -7.69 -5.02
CA PHE A 106 -8.90 -7.59 -5.44
C PHE A 106 -8.42 -6.15 -5.32
N PHE A 107 -7.26 -5.93 -4.72
CA PHE A 107 -6.65 -4.61 -4.59
C PHE A 107 -5.15 -4.68 -4.91
N SER A 108 -4.71 -3.90 -5.89
CA SER A 108 -3.29 -3.68 -6.15
C SER A 108 -2.70 -2.72 -5.12
N SER A 109 -1.53 -3.03 -4.58
CA SER A 109 -0.92 -2.23 -3.50
C SER A 109 -0.34 -0.89 -3.95
N ASP A 110 -0.45 -0.55 -5.22
CA ASP A 110 -0.02 0.73 -5.82
C ASP A 110 -1.19 1.63 -6.23
N THR A 111 -2.41 1.27 -5.83
CA THR A 111 -3.65 1.99 -6.15
C THR A 111 -4.21 2.65 -4.90
N LEU A 112 -4.51 3.94 -4.98
CA LEU A 112 -5.29 4.67 -3.97
C LEU A 112 -6.54 5.26 -4.61
N VAL A 113 -7.66 5.23 -3.89
CA VAL A 113 -8.95 5.81 -4.30
C VAL A 113 -9.59 6.56 -3.14
N ILE A 114 -10.42 7.55 -3.46
CA ILE A 114 -11.11 8.37 -2.43
C ILE A 114 -12.44 7.73 -2.02
N GLU A 115 -13.18 7.21 -2.99
CA GLU A 115 -14.52 6.67 -2.80
C GLU A 115 -14.55 5.43 -1.91
N ASP A 116 -15.70 5.13 -1.34
CA ASP A 116 -15.95 3.87 -0.64
C ASP A 116 -15.94 2.70 -1.64
N ILE A 117 -15.48 1.56 -1.18
CA ILE A 117 -15.37 0.36 -2.00
C ILE A 117 -16.66 -0.45 -1.88
N PRO A 118 -17.41 -0.65 -2.98
CA PRO A 118 -18.61 -1.47 -2.93
C PRO A 118 -18.29 -2.95 -2.71
N PRO A 119 -19.16 -3.70 -2.01
CA PRO A 119 -18.98 -5.13 -1.83
C PRO A 119 -19.04 -5.90 -3.18
N PRO A 120 -18.48 -7.11 -3.26
CA PRO A 120 -18.45 -7.91 -4.49
C PRO A 120 -19.75 -8.69 -4.73
N ASN A 121 -20.91 -7.99 -4.70
CA ASN A 121 -22.26 -8.57 -4.93
C ASN A 121 -22.53 -8.89 -6.39
N GLU A 122 -21.73 -8.32 -7.28
CA GLU A 122 -21.59 -8.65 -8.69
C GLU A 122 -20.12 -8.56 -9.09
N ASN A 123 -19.78 -9.02 -10.29
CA ASN A 123 -18.42 -8.80 -10.80
C ASN A 123 -18.30 -7.36 -11.27
N TRP A 124 -17.37 -6.62 -10.69
CA TRP A 124 -17.13 -5.24 -11.10
C TRP A 124 -15.64 -4.93 -11.23
N PHE A 125 -15.35 -3.94 -12.04
CA PHE A 125 -14.01 -3.51 -12.41
C PHE A 125 -13.85 -2.02 -12.13
N GLY A 126 -12.94 -1.66 -11.26
CA GLY A 126 -12.62 -0.27 -10.96
C GLY A 126 -11.91 0.38 -12.16
N ILE A 127 -12.45 1.49 -12.62
CA ILE A 127 -11.93 2.21 -13.78
C ILE A 127 -11.70 3.68 -13.47
N SER A 128 -10.75 4.29 -14.19
CA SER A 128 -10.51 5.72 -14.19
C SER A 128 -10.13 6.21 -15.59
N PRO A 129 -10.41 7.47 -15.94
CA PRO A 129 -9.98 8.04 -17.22
C PRO A 129 -8.46 8.07 -17.33
N VAL A 130 -7.93 7.75 -18.51
CA VAL A 130 -6.50 7.84 -18.81
C VAL A 130 -6.24 8.55 -20.13
N LYS A 131 -5.08 9.20 -20.24
CA LYS A 131 -4.60 9.82 -21.49
C LYS A 131 -3.75 8.85 -22.33
N GLU A 132 -2.96 8.03 -21.64
CA GLU A 132 -2.10 7.01 -22.23
C GLU A 132 -2.66 5.64 -21.93
N THR A 133 -2.77 4.78 -22.94
CA THR A 133 -3.39 3.46 -22.82
C THR A 133 -2.38 2.32 -22.70
N GLU A 134 -1.22 2.46 -23.32
CA GLU A 134 -0.17 1.44 -23.37
C GLU A 134 0.31 0.89 -22.02
N PRO A 135 0.45 1.70 -20.92
CA PRO A 135 0.90 1.18 -19.65
C PRO A 135 -0.14 0.30 -18.92
N TYR A 136 -1.42 0.39 -19.33
CA TYR A 136 -2.54 -0.14 -18.56
C TYR A 136 -3.32 -1.22 -19.31
N CYS A 137 -4.17 -1.95 -18.58
CA CYS A 137 -5.29 -2.65 -19.18
C CYS A 137 -6.42 -1.64 -19.36
N THR A 138 -6.87 -1.43 -20.59
CA THR A 138 -7.98 -0.52 -20.92
C THR A 138 -9.23 -1.29 -21.30
N VAL A 139 -10.41 -0.65 -21.21
CA VAL A 139 -11.69 -1.31 -21.33
C VAL A 139 -12.58 -0.67 -22.39
N LYS A 140 -13.37 -1.51 -23.11
CA LYS A 140 -14.49 -1.05 -23.92
C LYS A 140 -15.80 -1.32 -23.19
N ILE A 141 -16.64 -0.29 -23.12
CA ILE A 141 -17.90 -0.31 -22.35
C ILE A 141 -19.05 -0.05 -23.32
N LYS A 142 -20.12 -0.84 -23.17
CA LYS A 142 -21.40 -0.65 -23.86
C LYS A 142 -22.53 -0.97 -22.89
N ASN A 143 -23.54 -0.11 -22.79
CA ASN A 143 -24.71 -0.29 -21.90
C ASN A 143 -24.31 -0.59 -20.44
N ASN A 144 -23.30 0.12 -19.93
CA ASN A 144 -22.72 -0.08 -18.60
C ASN A 144 -22.18 -1.50 -18.33
N ILE A 145 -21.70 -2.19 -19.37
CA ILE A 145 -21.04 -3.50 -19.29
C ILE A 145 -19.72 -3.45 -20.02
N ILE A 146 -18.67 -3.97 -19.42
CA ILE A 146 -17.37 -4.17 -20.08
C ILE A 146 -17.49 -5.38 -20.99
N TYR A 147 -17.18 -5.21 -22.28
CA TYR A 147 -17.25 -6.30 -23.25
C TYR A 147 -15.89 -6.65 -23.86
N GLN A 148 -14.84 -5.86 -23.62
CA GLN A 148 -13.49 -6.11 -24.10
C GLN A 148 -12.45 -5.51 -23.15
N LEU A 149 -11.34 -6.24 -22.96
CA LEU A 149 -10.13 -5.78 -22.27
C LEU A 149 -8.98 -5.73 -23.26
N ASP A 150 -8.30 -4.59 -23.33
CA ASP A 150 -7.11 -4.36 -24.16
C ASP A 150 -5.91 -4.16 -23.24
N VAL A 151 -5.05 -5.18 -23.11
CA VAL A 151 -4.02 -5.24 -22.07
C VAL A 151 -2.69 -4.73 -22.58
N LYS A 152 -2.23 -3.61 -22.04
CA LYS A 152 -0.91 -3.00 -22.31
C LYS A 152 -0.64 -2.81 -23.80
N ILE A 153 -1.63 -2.32 -24.54
CA ILE A 153 -1.54 -1.97 -25.95
C ILE A 153 -2.08 -0.56 -26.20
N LYS A 154 -1.60 0.09 -27.25
CA LYS A 154 -2.10 1.40 -27.67
C LYS A 154 -3.49 1.28 -28.28
N THR A 155 -4.48 1.98 -27.74
CA THR A 155 -5.88 1.99 -28.20
C THR A 155 -6.47 3.38 -28.12
N ASP A 156 -7.72 3.54 -28.57
CA ASP A 156 -8.54 4.73 -28.40
C ASP A 156 -9.47 4.68 -27.15
N ASN A 157 -9.28 3.67 -26.31
CA ASN A 157 -10.06 3.51 -25.09
C ASN A 157 -9.81 4.68 -24.14
N LYS A 158 -10.86 5.07 -23.39
CA LYS A 158 -10.83 6.24 -22.50
C LYS A 158 -10.59 5.88 -21.04
N PHE A 159 -10.81 4.62 -20.67
CA PHE A 159 -10.79 4.16 -19.28
C PHE A 159 -9.80 2.99 -19.13
N ALA A 160 -9.03 3.06 -18.04
CA ALA A 160 -8.14 1.97 -17.63
C ALA A 160 -8.66 1.29 -16.37
N PHE A 161 -8.34 0.02 -16.23
CA PHE A 161 -8.41 -0.73 -15.00
C PHE A 161 -7.38 -0.21 -14.01
N ILE A 162 -7.82 0.11 -12.81
CA ILE A 162 -6.98 0.73 -11.79
C ILE A 162 -6.38 -0.25 -10.78
N GLY A 163 -6.48 -1.56 -11.02
CA GLY A 163 -6.01 -2.55 -10.05
C GLY A 163 -6.96 -2.76 -8.85
N LEU A 164 -8.24 -2.46 -9.01
CA LEU A 164 -9.27 -2.63 -7.99
C LEU A 164 -10.51 -3.28 -8.62
N ALA A 165 -10.97 -4.41 -8.08
CA ALA A 165 -12.13 -5.13 -8.62
C ALA A 165 -12.86 -5.94 -7.55
N GLY A 166 -14.17 -6.12 -7.73
CA GLY A 166 -14.98 -7.09 -7.00
C GLY A 166 -15.23 -8.34 -7.82
N VAL A 167 -14.91 -9.48 -7.24
CA VAL A 167 -15.06 -10.79 -7.85
C VAL A 167 -16.13 -11.57 -7.09
N LYS A 168 -17.33 -11.65 -7.65
CA LYS A 168 -18.43 -12.49 -7.14
C LYS A 168 -18.24 -13.93 -7.56
N ASP A 169 -18.03 -14.15 -8.84
CA ASP A 169 -17.89 -15.48 -9.44
C ASP A 169 -16.44 -15.99 -9.32
N TYR A 170 -15.94 -16.09 -8.09
CA TYR A 170 -14.55 -16.42 -7.78
C TYR A 170 -14.11 -17.78 -8.34
N ILE A 171 -14.99 -18.79 -8.40
CA ILE A 171 -14.69 -20.09 -8.99
C ILE A 171 -14.37 -19.92 -10.48
N THR A 172 -15.25 -19.26 -11.24
CA THR A 172 -15.03 -18.99 -12.67
C THR A 172 -13.76 -18.17 -12.89
N PHE A 173 -13.50 -17.18 -12.03
CA PHE A 173 -12.30 -16.34 -12.07
C PHE A 173 -11.02 -17.18 -11.91
N PHE A 174 -10.93 -17.99 -10.85
CA PHE A 174 -9.72 -18.77 -10.59
C PHE A 174 -9.53 -19.89 -11.62
N ASP A 175 -10.60 -20.55 -12.08
CA ASP A 175 -10.51 -21.54 -13.16
C ASP A 175 -9.97 -20.92 -14.45
N ALA A 176 -10.39 -19.71 -14.79
CA ALA A 176 -9.88 -18.98 -15.95
C ALA A 176 -8.40 -18.60 -15.77
N LEU A 177 -8.05 -18.04 -14.60
CA LEU A 177 -6.68 -17.61 -14.28
C LEU A 177 -5.69 -18.79 -14.25
N GLU A 178 -6.12 -19.99 -13.84
CA GLU A 178 -5.30 -21.20 -13.85
C GLU A 178 -5.08 -21.77 -15.26
N ARG A 179 -6.09 -21.65 -16.14
CA ARG A 179 -6.03 -22.19 -17.51
C ARG A 179 -5.32 -21.23 -18.48
N ASP A 180 -5.57 -19.94 -18.35
CA ASP A 180 -4.96 -18.92 -19.22
C ASP A 180 -3.53 -18.61 -18.73
N LYS A 181 -2.55 -19.24 -19.41
CA LYS A 181 -1.12 -19.05 -19.15
C LYS A 181 -0.49 -17.96 -20.01
N GLU A 182 -1.29 -17.09 -20.63
CA GLU A 182 -0.77 -16.00 -21.42
C GLU A 182 0.13 -15.09 -20.59
N ILE A 183 1.34 -14.89 -21.10
CA ILE A 183 2.34 -14.02 -20.49
C ILE A 183 2.40 -12.71 -21.30
N ILE A 184 2.07 -11.61 -20.65
CA ILE A 184 2.10 -10.27 -21.26
C ILE A 184 3.24 -9.49 -20.61
N HIS A 185 4.21 -9.05 -21.40
CA HIS A 185 5.43 -8.37 -20.95
C HIS A 185 6.18 -9.14 -19.83
N GLY A 186 6.24 -10.46 -19.95
CA GLY A 186 6.92 -11.34 -19.00
C GLY A 186 6.09 -11.75 -17.77
N GLU A 187 4.87 -11.26 -17.62
CA GLU A 187 4.03 -11.45 -16.44
C GLU A 187 2.72 -12.16 -16.74
N ILE A 188 2.24 -12.99 -15.81
CA ILE A 188 0.86 -13.46 -15.78
C ILE A 188 -0.01 -12.35 -15.18
N GLN A 189 -0.96 -11.85 -15.97
CA GLN A 189 -1.83 -10.75 -15.58
C GLN A 189 -3.08 -11.23 -14.85
N VAL A 190 -3.61 -10.44 -13.91
CA VAL A 190 -4.92 -10.75 -13.27
C VAL A 190 -6.07 -10.70 -14.27
N THR A 191 -5.92 -9.97 -15.35
CA THR A 191 -6.89 -9.86 -16.45
C THR A 191 -7.17 -11.19 -17.12
N ASN A 192 -6.27 -12.17 -17.05
CA ASN A 192 -6.50 -13.55 -17.56
C ASN A 192 -7.72 -14.20 -16.87
N GLY A 193 -7.91 -13.97 -15.55
CA GLY A 193 -9.11 -14.40 -14.83
C GLY A 193 -10.37 -13.59 -15.22
N PHE A 194 -10.22 -12.28 -15.45
CA PHE A 194 -11.34 -11.42 -15.79
C PHE A 194 -11.89 -11.63 -17.21
N LYS A 195 -11.10 -12.15 -18.15
CA LYS A 195 -11.58 -12.46 -19.51
C LYS A 195 -12.85 -13.32 -19.51
N LYS A 196 -12.95 -14.29 -18.58
CA LYS A 196 -14.16 -15.14 -18.44
C LYS A 196 -15.29 -14.46 -17.67
N LEU A 197 -14.99 -13.49 -16.82
CA LEU A 197 -16.04 -12.74 -16.11
C LEU A 197 -16.79 -11.76 -17.02
N ILE A 198 -16.22 -11.34 -18.16
CA ILE A 198 -16.95 -10.59 -19.19
C ILE A 198 -18.18 -11.37 -19.65
N GLU A 199 -18.07 -12.69 -19.84
CA GLU A 199 -19.19 -13.57 -20.22
C GLU A 199 -20.26 -13.68 -19.12
N LYS A 200 -19.91 -13.38 -17.86
CA LYS A 200 -20.78 -13.40 -16.66
C LYS A 200 -21.32 -12.03 -16.27
N LYS A 201 -21.16 -11.01 -17.10
CA LYS A 201 -21.42 -9.60 -16.80
C LYS A 201 -20.33 -8.99 -15.89
N LEU A 202 -19.53 -8.09 -16.43
CA LEU A 202 -18.53 -7.31 -15.72
C LEU A 202 -18.92 -5.82 -15.77
N VAL A 203 -19.20 -5.21 -14.61
CA VAL A 203 -19.69 -3.85 -14.50
C VAL A 203 -18.52 -2.88 -14.26
N PRO A 204 -18.42 -1.77 -15.00
CA PRO A 204 -17.44 -0.73 -14.70
C PRO A 204 -17.90 0.14 -13.51
N ILE A 205 -17.01 0.42 -12.56
CA ILE A 205 -17.21 1.38 -11.48
C ILE A 205 -16.11 2.43 -11.54
N GLY A 206 -16.50 3.70 -11.67
CA GLY A 206 -15.56 4.82 -11.74
C GLY A 206 -15.01 5.21 -10.37
N PHE A 207 -13.70 5.49 -10.29
CA PHE A 207 -13.03 5.97 -9.10
C PHE A 207 -12.11 7.14 -9.41
N THR A 208 -11.91 8.02 -8.44
CA THR A 208 -10.83 8.99 -8.40
C THR A 208 -9.55 8.27 -8.01
N TRP A 209 -8.72 7.98 -8.99
CA TRP A 209 -7.56 7.12 -8.87
C TRP A 209 -6.26 7.92 -8.72
N PHE A 210 -5.42 7.46 -7.78
CA PHE A 210 -4.07 7.94 -7.58
C PHE A 210 -3.12 6.75 -7.71
N ASP A 211 -2.35 6.75 -8.78
CA ASP A 211 -1.36 5.72 -9.09
C ASP A 211 -0.06 5.97 -8.31
N THR A 212 0.51 4.93 -7.71
CA THR A 212 1.81 4.98 -7.03
C THR A 212 2.80 3.95 -7.60
N GLY A 213 2.51 3.37 -8.76
CA GLY A 213 3.28 2.28 -9.37
C GLY A 213 4.62 2.68 -9.99
N ASN A 214 4.92 3.98 -10.10
CA ASN A 214 6.22 4.50 -10.55
C ASN A 214 6.58 5.79 -9.80
N LEU A 215 7.85 6.20 -9.86
CA LEU A 215 8.35 7.34 -9.08
C LEU A 215 7.62 8.66 -9.41
N LYS A 216 7.30 8.91 -10.68
CA LYS A 216 6.60 10.12 -11.10
C LYS A 216 5.20 10.18 -10.49
N ASN A 217 4.40 9.14 -10.70
CA ASN A 217 3.03 9.05 -10.22
C ASN A 217 2.99 9.04 -8.67
N TYR A 218 3.92 8.33 -8.04
CA TYR A 218 4.07 8.36 -6.57
C TYR A 218 4.31 9.78 -6.05
N THR A 219 5.21 10.52 -6.68
CA THR A 219 5.52 11.91 -6.28
C THR A 219 4.33 12.84 -6.47
N GLU A 220 3.59 12.69 -7.58
CA GLU A 220 2.38 13.45 -7.87
C GLU A 220 1.26 13.12 -6.86
N THR A 221 1.08 11.84 -6.56
CA THR A 221 0.12 11.36 -5.55
C THR A 221 0.46 11.89 -4.16
N ASP A 222 1.71 11.77 -3.73
CA ASP A 222 2.16 12.25 -2.43
C ASP A 222 1.95 13.76 -2.29
N LYS A 223 2.26 14.54 -3.33
CA LYS A 223 1.98 15.98 -3.37
C LYS A 223 0.48 16.28 -3.26
N SER A 224 -0.37 15.53 -3.94
CA SER A 224 -1.83 15.71 -3.91
C SER A 224 -2.42 15.47 -2.52
N PHE A 225 -1.87 14.51 -1.76
CA PHE A 225 -2.31 14.18 -0.41
C PHE A 225 -1.71 15.07 0.68
N SER A 226 -0.53 15.66 0.43
CA SER A 226 0.22 16.40 1.45
C SER A 226 -0.27 17.84 1.65
N GLY A 227 -0.81 18.47 0.62
CA GLY A 227 -1.15 19.89 0.67
C GLY A 227 0.05 20.75 1.14
N ASP A 228 -0.24 21.80 1.90
CA ASP A 228 0.77 22.69 2.50
C ASP A 228 1.46 22.12 3.75
N ASN A 229 1.01 20.98 4.26
CA ASN A 229 1.47 20.43 5.54
C ASN A 229 2.86 19.79 5.48
N LYS A 230 3.43 19.59 4.29
CA LYS A 230 4.71 18.91 4.07
C LYS A 230 5.94 19.84 4.03
N LYS A 231 5.84 21.03 4.63
CA LYS A 231 6.95 22.02 4.63
C LYS A 231 8.26 21.49 5.22
N PHE A 232 8.22 20.42 6.02
CA PHE A 232 9.37 19.88 6.75
C PHE A 232 9.42 18.35 6.75
N ASP A 233 9.38 17.75 5.56
CA ASP A 233 9.64 16.33 5.41
C ASP A 233 11.16 16.09 5.34
N PHE A 234 11.72 15.54 6.42
CA PHE A 234 13.13 15.14 6.50
C PHE A 234 13.32 13.65 6.15
N SER A 235 12.30 13.00 5.58
CA SER A 235 12.41 11.61 5.12
C SER A 235 13.51 11.48 4.07
N LYS A 236 14.20 10.35 4.13
CA LYS A 236 15.18 9.93 3.15
C LYS A 236 14.74 8.57 2.62
N TRP A 237 15.25 8.14 1.47
CA TRP A 237 14.89 6.84 0.91
C TRP A 237 15.23 5.64 1.80
N ASN A 238 16.05 5.82 2.82
CA ASN A 238 16.43 4.82 3.82
C ASN A 238 15.85 5.09 5.22
N GLU A 239 15.05 6.16 5.39
CA GLU A 239 14.41 6.52 6.65
C GLU A 239 13.02 7.08 6.39
N PHE A 240 11.98 6.48 6.99
CA PHE A 240 10.61 6.94 6.83
C PHE A 240 9.91 7.18 8.17
N LEU A 241 8.92 8.05 8.12
CA LEU A 241 8.07 8.44 9.24
C LEU A 241 6.61 8.21 8.86
N TYR A 242 5.86 7.59 9.78
CA TYR A 242 4.42 7.38 9.58
C TYR A 242 3.64 7.88 10.79
N PHE A 243 2.45 8.44 10.51
CA PHE A 243 1.44 8.79 11.51
C PHE A 243 0.21 7.92 11.30
N VAL A 244 -0.03 6.99 12.22
CA VAL A 244 -1.13 6.03 12.14
C VAL A 244 -1.74 5.81 13.51
N ASN A 245 -3.06 5.95 13.63
CA ASN A 245 -3.82 5.66 14.86
C ASN A 245 -3.25 6.33 16.13
N GLY A 246 -2.85 7.60 16.03
CA GLY A 246 -2.28 8.35 17.16
C GLY A 246 -0.84 7.95 17.52
N ARG A 247 -0.18 7.13 16.72
CA ARG A 247 1.22 6.72 16.86
C ARG A 247 2.11 7.34 15.80
N VAL A 248 3.35 7.52 16.18
CA VAL A 248 4.47 7.77 15.27
C VAL A 248 5.20 6.46 15.09
N ILE A 249 5.36 6.01 13.84
CA ILE A 249 6.14 4.83 13.49
C ILE A 249 7.35 5.31 12.70
N LYS A 250 8.54 4.87 13.07
CA LYS A 250 9.79 5.17 12.37
C LYS A 250 10.40 3.92 11.76
N PHE A 251 10.86 4.04 10.52
CA PHE A 251 11.61 3.04 9.78
C PHE A 251 13.03 3.51 9.52
N PHE A 252 13.98 2.61 9.69
CA PHE A 252 15.37 2.77 9.24
C PHE A 252 15.78 1.54 8.44
N ALA A 253 16.38 1.75 7.27
CA ALA A 253 16.87 0.65 6.44
C ALA A 253 17.97 -0.18 7.13
N ASP A 254 18.79 0.47 7.96
CA ASP A 254 19.74 -0.19 8.84
C ASP A 254 19.08 -0.48 10.20
N GLU A 255 18.84 -1.77 10.46
CA GLU A 255 18.25 -2.26 11.72
C GLU A 255 19.08 -1.89 12.96
N ASN A 256 20.42 -1.77 12.83
CA ASN A 256 21.26 -1.31 13.92
C ASN A 256 20.91 0.12 14.35
N ASN A 257 20.52 0.99 13.41
CA ASN A 257 20.06 2.33 13.74
C ASN A 257 18.76 2.27 14.54
N THR A 258 17.82 1.41 14.16
CA THR A 258 16.58 1.18 14.91
C THR A 258 16.89 0.72 16.33
N ARG A 259 17.72 -0.32 16.48
CA ARG A 259 18.12 -0.86 17.79
C ARG A 259 18.78 0.21 18.67
N LYS A 260 19.78 0.95 18.16
CA LYS A 260 20.45 2.02 18.89
C LYS A 260 19.49 3.14 19.32
N ARG A 261 18.45 3.46 18.52
CA ARG A 261 17.45 4.46 18.89
C ARG A 261 16.55 3.96 20.03
N VAL A 262 16.15 2.69 19.98
CA VAL A 262 15.36 2.06 21.06
C VAL A 262 16.18 1.97 22.35
N GLU A 263 17.42 1.52 22.29
CA GLU A 263 18.34 1.49 23.45
C GLU A 263 18.51 2.90 24.06
N ARG A 264 18.79 3.91 23.23
CA ARG A 264 18.90 5.30 23.71
C ARG A 264 17.66 5.78 24.43
N ALA A 265 16.47 5.41 23.96
CA ALA A 265 15.23 5.80 24.60
C ALA A 265 15.12 5.27 26.05
N THR A 266 15.74 4.14 26.38
CA THR A 266 15.75 3.61 27.75
C THR A 266 16.57 4.48 28.71
N TYR A 267 17.70 5.04 28.25
CA TYR A 267 18.52 5.97 29.02
C TYR A 267 17.88 7.37 29.15
N LEU A 268 17.08 7.76 28.15
CA LEU A 268 16.39 9.06 28.12
C LEU A 268 14.97 8.99 28.69
N LYS A 269 14.70 8.01 29.53
CA LYS A 269 13.37 7.83 30.15
C LYS A 269 12.92 9.13 30.86
N GLY A 270 11.74 9.60 30.47
CA GLY A 270 11.15 10.86 30.97
C GLY A 270 11.58 12.09 30.14
N LEU A 271 12.57 11.99 29.25
CA LEU A 271 13.02 13.08 28.35
C LEU A 271 12.64 12.85 26.89
N CYS A 272 12.14 11.66 26.56
CA CYS A 272 11.62 11.31 25.23
C CYS A 272 10.37 10.45 25.37
N PRO A 273 9.55 10.33 24.30
CA PRO A 273 8.40 9.42 24.31
C PRO A 273 8.82 7.98 24.57
N THR A 274 8.01 7.26 25.34
CA THR A 274 8.21 5.82 25.60
C THR A 274 8.01 5.03 24.31
N ILE A 275 8.94 4.13 23.99
CA ILE A 275 8.79 3.20 22.88
C ILE A 275 7.70 2.18 23.21
N GLU A 276 6.63 2.14 22.40
CA GLU A 276 5.49 1.22 22.58
C GLU A 276 5.68 -0.10 21.85
N ALA A 277 6.34 -0.08 20.68
CA ALA A 277 6.65 -1.28 19.91
C ALA A 277 7.99 -1.13 19.20
N TYR A 278 8.71 -2.26 19.06
CA TYR A 278 9.94 -2.40 18.30
C TYR A 278 9.93 -3.74 17.57
N LYS A 279 10.13 -3.71 16.26
CA LYS A 279 10.19 -4.92 15.44
C LYS A 279 11.01 -4.67 14.17
N GLY A 280 12.09 -5.44 14.00
CA GLY A 280 13.00 -5.31 12.86
C GLY A 280 13.46 -3.86 12.64
N ASN A 281 13.13 -3.35 11.48
CA ASN A 281 13.48 -1.99 11.06
C ASN A 281 12.59 -0.88 11.63
N PHE A 282 11.59 -1.22 12.45
CA PHE A 282 10.57 -0.28 12.94
C PHE A 282 10.57 -0.12 14.44
N TYR A 283 10.27 1.07 14.91
CA TYR A 283 9.80 1.32 16.27
C TYR A 283 8.68 2.35 16.28
N SER A 284 7.86 2.31 17.33
CA SER A 284 6.76 3.27 17.48
C SER A 284 6.67 3.84 18.88
N TYR A 285 6.06 5.01 18.96
CA TYR A 285 5.71 5.70 20.19
C TYR A 285 4.42 6.49 19.99
N LYS A 286 3.73 6.84 21.08
CA LYS A 286 2.54 7.69 21.04
C LYS A 286 2.88 9.07 20.48
N LYS A 287 2.09 9.55 19.53
CA LYS A 287 2.26 10.90 18.99
C LYS A 287 2.14 11.92 20.12
N VAL A 288 3.12 12.79 20.23
CA VAL A 288 3.13 13.90 21.20
C VAL A 288 2.44 15.10 20.56
N ASP A 289 1.50 15.71 21.26
CA ASP A 289 0.89 16.95 20.82
C ASP A 289 1.88 18.10 20.98
N GLY A 290 1.92 18.99 20.00
CA GLY A 290 2.82 20.14 20.00
C GLY A 290 3.26 20.52 18.59
N GLN A 291 4.08 21.54 18.53
CA GLN A 291 4.71 22.02 17.30
C GLN A 291 6.19 21.64 17.32
N THR A 292 6.76 21.40 16.14
CA THR A 292 8.20 21.22 16.01
C THR A 292 8.91 22.54 16.34
N LEU A 293 10.10 22.47 16.93
CA LEU A 293 10.93 23.66 17.17
C LEU A 293 11.12 24.50 15.90
N TYR A 294 11.14 23.86 14.76
CA TYR A 294 11.28 24.54 13.47
C TYR A 294 10.14 25.54 13.20
N ASN A 295 8.92 25.20 13.60
CA ASN A 295 7.74 26.08 13.40
C ASN A 295 7.54 27.10 14.52
N SER A 296 8.14 26.88 15.69
CA SER A 296 7.91 27.69 16.90
C SER A 296 9.16 28.37 17.43
N LEU A 297 10.31 28.24 16.74
CA LEU A 297 11.58 28.76 17.21
C LEU A 297 11.59 30.30 17.21
N ASN A 298 11.85 30.87 18.39
CA ASN A 298 12.17 32.26 18.59
C ASN A 298 13.31 32.37 19.64
N SER A 299 13.80 33.59 19.92
CA SER A 299 14.94 33.78 20.84
C SER A 299 14.66 33.30 22.25
N GLU A 300 13.43 33.37 22.73
CA GLU A 300 13.03 32.93 24.05
C GLU A 300 12.98 31.38 24.11
N VAL A 301 12.31 30.77 23.15
CA VAL A 301 12.24 29.29 23.04
C VAL A 301 13.64 28.69 22.89
N PHE A 302 14.52 29.29 22.09
CA PHE A 302 15.89 28.85 21.93
C PHE A 302 16.69 28.96 23.23
N ARG A 303 16.58 30.06 23.95
CA ARG A 303 17.23 30.26 25.26
C ARG A 303 16.75 29.21 26.27
N ASN A 304 15.45 29.01 26.36
CA ASN A 304 14.84 28.01 27.25
C ASN A 304 15.31 26.59 26.90
N LEU A 305 15.44 26.26 25.62
CA LEU A 305 15.99 24.98 25.18
C LEU A 305 17.44 24.80 25.64
N LEU A 306 18.28 25.83 25.55
CA LEU A 306 19.68 25.74 26.01
C LEU A 306 19.77 25.54 27.52
N TYR A 307 18.98 26.26 28.33
CA TYR A 307 18.92 26.05 29.77
C TYR A 307 18.42 24.65 30.11
N TRP A 308 17.33 24.20 29.50
CA TRP A 308 16.83 22.84 29.69
C TRP A 308 17.88 21.78 29.29
N SER A 309 18.58 21.96 28.20
CA SER A 309 19.62 21.04 27.77
C SER A 309 20.77 20.96 28.79
N LYS A 310 21.19 22.09 29.30
CA LYS A 310 22.24 22.18 30.34
C LYS A 310 21.78 21.54 31.64
N ASP A 311 20.61 21.90 32.13
CA ASP A 311 20.18 21.62 33.50
C ASP A 311 19.49 20.25 33.64
N VAL A 312 18.98 19.67 32.54
CA VAL A 312 18.20 18.43 32.53
C VAL A 312 18.82 17.36 31.64
N LEU A 313 19.12 17.68 30.37
CA LEU A 313 19.56 16.66 29.41
C LEU A 313 21.03 16.24 29.63
N TRP A 314 21.92 17.20 29.89
CA TRP A 314 23.36 16.93 30.04
C TRP A 314 23.77 16.45 31.45
N THR A 315 22.87 16.42 32.37
CA THR A 315 23.05 15.88 33.73
C THR A 315 22.74 14.37 33.83
N LYS A 316 22.21 13.78 32.74
CA LYS A 316 21.96 12.33 32.60
C LYS A 316 23.00 11.72 31.64
#